data_5401968557d2721e3533cf394c982b7e
#
_entry.id   5401968557d2721e3533cf394c982b7e
#
_cell.length_a   1.000
_cell.length_b   1.000
_cell.length_c   1.000
_cell.angle_alpha   90.00
_cell.angle_beta   90.00
_cell.angle_gamma   90.00
#
_symmetry.space_group_name_H-M   'P 1'
#
loop_
_entity.id
_entity.type
_entity.pdbx_description
1 polymer ?
#
loop_
_entity_poly.entity_id
_entity_poly.type
_entity_poly.pdbx_seq_one_letter_code
_entity_poly.pdbx_strand_id
1 'polypeptide(L)'
;MKIGIIGLGKMGQNHLNELGKNKNFKINALFDMVENRNLNAPFFTNLDEFLNQDNDIIIIATPTNSHLEIARKVFCKCKCVLIEKPLALNLNEIDEISNLAKDHDVKVGVGFCERFNPAVLALKKELQNEEIISINIQRFSTYPQRISDVGILQDLAVHDLDLLHFLSGEKITNANILKSFNKDKQREDESIITCKLEKTIACVHQSWNSTQRLRKITLVSKNHFYEANLADFSLTKDGQSLELMTQTPLFGEHMALYDLFLNKENYLANIQNAYAVQEILEKF
;
A
#
# COMPACT_ATOMS: atom_id res chain seq x y z
N MET A 1 2.00 11.11 -19.52
CA MET A 1 3.04 11.48 -18.55
C MET A 1 4.20 10.53 -18.67
N LYS A 2 5.42 11.02 -18.51
CA LYS A 2 6.64 10.20 -18.48
C LYS A 2 6.81 9.64 -17.07
N ILE A 3 6.97 8.33 -16.96
CA ILE A 3 7.11 7.66 -15.67
C ILE A 3 8.40 6.83 -15.64
N GLY A 4 9.16 6.97 -14.55
CA GLY A 4 10.33 6.16 -14.24
C GLY A 4 10.01 5.14 -13.15
N ILE A 5 10.65 3.97 -13.19
CA ILE A 5 10.52 2.94 -12.14
C ILE A 5 11.92 2.59 -11.62
N ILE A 6 12.09 2.65 -10.31
CA ILE A 6 13.30 2.26 -9.58
C ILE A 6 13.00 0.97 -8.81
N GLY A 7 13.75 -0.10 -9.14
CA GLY A 7 13.54 -1.44 -8.61
C GLY A 7 12.59 -2.25 -9.49
N LEU A 8 13.08 -3.34 -10.09
CA LEU A 8 12.32 -4.24 -10.95
C LEU A 8 12.15 -5.63 -10.33
N GLY A 9 12.10 -5.69 -9.01
CA GLY A 9 11.65 -6.85 -8.26
C GLY A 9 10.17 -7.18 -8.55
N LYS A 10 9.54 -8.00 -7.71
CA LYS A 10 8.15 -8.44 -7.94
C LYS A 10 7.16 -7.27 -8.10
N MET A 11 7.24 -6.25 -7.21
CA MET A 11 6.33 -5.09 -7.29
C MET A 11 6.65 -4.19 -8.47
N GLY A 12 7.93 -3.89 -8.74
CA GLY A 12 8.31 -3.12 -9.91
C GLY A 12 7.86 -3.75 -11.22
N GLN A 13 7.93 -5.08 -11.34
CA GLN A 13 7.38 -5.81 -12.50
C GLN A 13 5.85 -5.70 -12.59
N ASN A 14 5.14 -5.75 -11.45
CA ASN A 14 3.69 -5.56 -11.43
C ASN A 14 3.32 -4.14 -11.89
N HIS A 15 4.02 -3.10 -11.40
CA HIS A 15 3.86 -1.72 -11.86
C HIS A 15 4.13 -1.59 -13.36
N LEU A 16 5.26 -2.13 -13.83
CA LEU A 16 5.64 -2.09 -15.24
C LEU A 16 4.56 -2.71 -16.15
N ASN A 17 4.07 -3.90 -15.77
CA ASN A 17 3.04 -4.61 -16.52
C ASN A 17 1.70 -3.87 -16.56
N GLU A 18 1.32 -3.22 -15.45
CA GLU A 18 0.05 -2.50 -15.38
C GLU A 18 0.13 -1.15 -16.10
N LEU A 19 1.23 -0.41 -15.92
CA LEU A 19 1.48 0.85 -16.62
C LEU A 19 1.54 0.68 -18.13
N GLY A 20 2.08 -0.46 -18.62
CA GLY A 20 2.12 -0.78 -20.05
C GLY A 20 0.74 -0.87 -20.70
N LYS A 21 -0.32 -1.06 -19.93
CA LYS A 21 -1.72 -1.09 -20.41
C LYS A 21 -2.41 0.28 -20.29
N ASN A 22 -1.82 1.23 -19.55
CA ASN A 22 -2.43 2.51 -19.24
C ASN A 22 -1.94 3.63 -20.17
N LYS A 23 -2.81 4.10 -21.07
CA LYS A 23 -2.48 5.12 -22.07
C LYS A 23 -2.12 6.50 -21.50
N ASN A 24 -2.39 6.77 -20.23
CA ASN A 24 -2.03 8.04 -19.57
C ASN A 24 -0.54 8.14 -19.26
N PHE A 25 0.18 7.00 -19.26
CA PHE A 25 1.59 6.93 -18.93
C PHE A 25 2.43 6.42 -20.10
N LYS A 26 3.63 6.97 -20.21
CA LYS A 26 4.70 6.46 -21.05
C LYS A 26 5.86 6.08 -20.16
N ILE A 27 6.22 4.81 -20.13
CA ILE A 27 7.40 4.34 -19.41
C ILE A 27 8.61 4.98 -20.09
N ASN A 28 9.32 5.83 -19.37
CA ASN A 28 10.41 6.65 -19.88
C ASN A 28 11.78 6.12 -19.49
N ALA A 29 11.91 5.58 -18.27
CA ALA A 29 13.16 5.02 -17.76
C ALA A 29 12.89 3.92 -16.73
N LEU A 30 13.74 2.91 -16.72
CA LEU A 30 13.74 1.81 -15.77
C LEU A 30 15.12 1.69 -15.13
N PHE A 31 15.16 1.46 -13.82
CA PHE A 31 16.40 1.24 -13.08
C PHE A 31 16.32 -0.03 -12.23
N ASP A 32 17.36 -0.84 -12.28
CA ASP A 32 17.64 -1.87 -11.29
C ASP A 32 19.16 -2.11 -11.23
N MET A 33 19.66 -2.61 -10.12
CA MET A 33 21.07 -2.97 -9.96
C MET A 33 21.46 -4.21 -10.80
N VAL A 34 20.48 -5.04 -11.13
CA VAL A 34 20.63 -6.24 -11.95
C VAL A 34 20.22 -5.96 -13.38
N GLU A 35 21.15 -6.13 -14.32
CA GLU A 35 20.90 -5.88 -15.74
C GLU A 35 19.74 -6.75 -16.27
N ASN A 36 18.79 -6.13 -16.95
CA ASN A 36 17.69 -6.80 -17.64
C ASN A 36 17.56 -6.26 -19.08
N ARG A 37 17.93 -7.05 -20.07
CA ARG A 37 17.98 -6.66 -21.50
C ARG A 37 16.65 -6.87 -22.25
N ASN A 38 15.66 -7.50 -21.63
CA ASN A 38 14.41 -7.87 -22.29
C ASN A 38 13.25 -6.90 -22.05
N LEU A 39 13.56 -5.61 -21.86
CA LEU A 39 12.58 -4.59 -21.53
C LEU A 39 12.37 -3.64 -22.72
N ASN A 40 11.12 -3.28 -22.99
CA ASN A 40 10.74 -2.37 -24.07
C ASN A 40 10.82 -0.87 -23.66
N ALA A 41 11.75 -0.52 -22.79
CA ALA A 41 11.99 0.85 -22.33
C ALA A 41 13.48 1.05 -22.00
N PRO A 42 14.01 2.28 -22.02
CA PRO A 42 15.37 2.57 -21.60
C PRO A 42 15.65 2.06 -20.19
N PHE A 43 16.71 1.25 -20.05
CA PHE A 43 17.08 0.62 -18.81
C PHE A 43 18.49 1.06 -18.36
N PHE A 44 18.63 1.31 -17.08
CA PHE A 44 19.85 1.82 -16.46
C PHE A 44 20.26 0.97 -15.26
N THR A 45 21.55 0.75 -15.08
CA THR A 45 22.14 0.15 -13.86
C THR A 45 22.84 1.20 -13.00
N ASN A 46 23.00 2.42 -13.51
CA ASN A 46 23.50 3.58 -12.77
C ASN A 46 22.32 4.49 -12.43
N LEU A 47 22.11 4.76 -11.13
CA LEU A 47 20.99 5.58 -10.65
C LEU A 47 21.10 7.03 -11.13
N ASP A 48 22.30 7.60 -11.22
CA ASP A 48 22.48 9.00 -11.65
C ASP A 48 22.14 9.15 -13.16
N GLU A 49 22.46 8.15 -13.99
CA GLU A 49 22.06 8.13 -15.38
C GLU A 49 20.53 8.03 -15.54
N PHE A 50 19.86 7.22 -14.72
CA PHE A 50 18.40 7.14 -14.64
C PHE A 50 17.80 8.49 -14.20
N LEU A 51 18.36 9.13 -13.18
CA LEU A 51 17.89 10.42 -12.64
C LEU A 51 18.13 11.61 -13.60
N ASN A 52 18.99 11.45 -14.60
CA ASN A 52 19.17 12.43 -15.68
C ASN A 52 18.08 12.31 -16.76
N GLN A 53 17.22 11.29 -16.69
CA GLN A 53 16.04 11.19 -17.55
C GLN A 53 14.94 12.11 -17.01
N ASP A 54 14.28 12.81 -17.94
CA ASP A 54 13.18 13.74 -17.63
C ASP A 54 11.90 12.95 -17.33
N ASN A 55 11.70 12.58 -16.06
CA ASN A 55 10.51 11.87 -15.57
C ASN A 55 9.56 12.83 -14.86
N ASP A 56 8.27 12.81 -15.21
CA ASP A 56 7.21 13.55 -14.52
C ASP A 56 6.91 12.91 -13.16
N ILE A 57 6.95 11.57 -13.12
CA ILE A 57 6.64 10.74 -11.96
C ILE A 57 7.70 9.65 -11.84
N ILE A 58 8.09 9.33 -10.60
CA ILE A 58 8.97 8.18 -10.31
C ILE A 58 8.27 7.25 -9.31
N ILE A 59 8.29 5.93 -9.58
CA ILE A 59 7.90 4.89 -8.65
C ILE A 59 9.15 4.27 -8.04
N ILE A 60 9.21 4.21 -6.71
CA ILE A 60 10.26 3.52 -5.95
C ILE A 60 9.67 2.19 -5.45
N ALA A 61 10.12 1.07 -6.02
CA ALA A 61 9.66 -0.28 -5.72
C ALA A 61 10.83 -1.21 -5.36
N THR A 62 11.80 -0.68 -4.65
CA THR A 62 12.98 -1.38 -4.12
C THR A 62 12.70 -1.99 -2.75
N PRO A 63 13.62 -2.75 -2.12
CA PRO A 63 13.47 -3.15 -0.72
C PRO A 63 13.35 -1.94 0.22
N THR A 64 12.55 -2.07 1.27
CA THR A 64 12.19 -0.97 2.20
C THR A 64 13.42 -0.25 2.79
N ASN A 65 14.46 -0.99 3.12
CA ASN A 65 15.70 -0.45 3.70
C ASN A 65 16.47 0.51 2.78
N SER A 66 16.10 0.60 1.51
CA SER A 66 16.71 1.52 0.53
C SER A 66 15.83 2.73 0.20
N HIS A 67 14.58 2.77 0.68
CA HIS A 67 13.61 3.81 0.30
C HIS A 67 14.11 5.21 0.66
N LEU A 68 14.62 5.43 1.88
CA LEU A 68 15.11 6.72 2.32
C LEU A 68 16.30 7.21 1.48
N GLU A 69 17.30 6.35 1.25
CA GLU A 69 18.48 6.72 0.47
C GLU A 69 18.14 7.06 -0.99
N ILE A 70 17.20 6.33 -1.56
CA ILE A 70 16.73 6.59 -2.93
C ILE A 70 15.90 7.88 -2.94
N ALA A 71 15.02 8.10 -1.95
CA ALA A 71 14.22 9.31 -1.83
C ALA A 71 15.09 10.58 -1.77
N ARG A 72 16.19 10.57 -1.01
CA ARG A 72 17.15 11.69 -0.95
C ARG A 72 17.65 12.10 -2.33
N LYS A 73 17.90 11.16 -3.23
CA LYS A 73 18.37 11.42 -4.60
C LYS A 73 17.24 11.81 -5.53
N VAL A 74 16.11 11.12 -5.44
CA VAL A 74 14.95 11.31 -6.33
C VAL A 74 14.27 12.65 -6.10
N PHE A 75 14.11 13.10 -4.85
CA PHE A 75 13.37 14.32 -4.53
C PHE A 75 14.04 15.60 -5.07
N CYS A 76 15.33 15.58 -5.31
CA CYS A 76 16.02 16.67 -6.01
C CYS A 76 15.72 16.72 -7.52
N LYS A 77 15.11 15.67 -8.10
CA LYS A 77 14.98 15.48 -9.55
C LYS A 77 13.55 15.32 -10.03
N CYS A 78 12.63 14.91 -9.15
CA CYS A 78 11.25 14.60 -9.53
C CYS A 78 10.27 15.18 -8.50
N LYS A 79 9.16 15.75 -8.95
CA LYS A 79 8.18 16.45 -8.10
C LYS A 79 6.97 15.59 -7.70
N CYS A 80 6.84 14.38 -8.24
CA CYS A 80 5.79 13.45 -7.86
C CYS A 80 6.34 12.03 -7.78
N VAL A 81 6.24 11.42 -6.63
CA VAL A 81 6.86 10.11 -6.35
C VAL A 81 5.85 9.20 -5.67
N LEU A 82 5.77 7.95 -6.12
CA LEU A 82 5.14 6.86 -5.39
C LEU A 82 6.25 6.03 -4.73
N ILE A 83 6.16 5.79 -3.44
CA ILE A 83 7.06 4.89 -2.71
C ILE A 83 6.25 3.68 -2.25
N GLU A 84 6.74 2.47 -2.53
CA GLU A 84 6.09 1.25 -2.08
C GLU A 84 6.04 1.13 -0.56
N LYS A 85 5.05 0.37 -0.10
CA LYS A 85 4.92 0.04 1.33
C LYS A 85 5.91 -1.06 1.76
N PRO A 86 6.33 -1.09 3.02
CA PRO A 86 6.24 0.00 4.00
C PRO A 86 7.04 1.22 3.52
N LEU A 87 6.58 2.42 3.86
CA LEU A 87 7.26 3.66 3.40
C LEU A 87 8.73 3.70 3.84
N ALA A 88 9.00 3.27 5.08
CA ALA A 88 10.33 3.15 5.66
C ALA A 88 10.34 2.11 6.78
N LEU A 89 11.50 1.85 7.39
CA LEU A 89 11.67 0.83 8.43
C LEU A 89 11.15 1.28 9.80
N ASN A 90 11.14 2.59 10.06
CA ASN A 90 10.77 3.18 11.34
C ASN A 90 10.28 4.62 11.20
N LEU A 91 9.70 5.17 12.30
CA LEU A 91 9.14 6.52 12.33
C LEU A 91 10.18 7.60 12.03
N ASN A 92 11.42 7.47 12.50
CA ASN A 92 12.47 8.46 12.25
C ASN A 92 12.78 8.61 10.75
N GLU A 93 12.82 7.49 10.02
CA GLU A 93 13.02 7.50 8.57
C GLU A 93 11.81 8.11 7.84
N ILE A 94 10.57 7.86 8.32
CA ILE A 94 9.36 8.49 7.78
C ILE A 94 9.40 10.00 7.99
N ASP A 95 9.81 10.48 9.17
CA ASP A 95 9.97 11.90 9.46
C ASP A 95 11.01 12.54 8.55
N GLU A 96 12.12 11.85 8.28
CA GLU A 96 13.14 12.35 7.38
C GLU A 96 12.61 12.43 5.93
N ILE A 97 11.93 11.40 5.44
CA ILE A 97 11.27 11.43 4.12
C ILE A 97 10.26 12.59 4.04
N SER A 98 9.50 12.83 5.12
CA SER A 98 8.52 13.92 5.20
C SER A 98 9.20 15.30 5.10
N ASN A 99 10.32 15.49 5.80
CA ASN A 99 11.07 16.73 5.76
C ASN A 99 11.70 16.97 4.38
N LEU A 100 12.33 15.94 3.82
CA LEU A 100 12.88 16.00 2.46
C LEU A 100 11.81 16.32 1.40
N ALA A 101 10.61 15.73 1.52
CA ALA A 101 9.51 16.01 0.61
C ALA A 101 9.05 17.48 0.69
N LYS A 102 9.01 18.07 1.90
CA LYS A 102 8.71 19.49 2.10
C LYS A 102 9.81 20.40 1.55
N ASP A 103 11.06 20.09 1.86
CA ASP A 103 12.22 20.91 1.46
C ASP A 103 12.37 21.00 -0.07
N HIS A 104 11.98 19.94 -0.79
CA HIS A 104 12.06 19.85 -2.24
C HIS A 104 10.73 20.09 -2.95
N ASP A 105 9.64 20.37 -2.22
CA ASP A 105 8.28 20.51 -2.75
C ASP A 105 7.86 19.30 -3.60
N VAL A 106 7.98 18.09 -3.03
CA VAL A 106 7.67 16.82 -3.68
C VAL A 106 6.34 16.26 -3.17
N LYS A 107 5.46 15.88 -4.10
CA LYS A 107 4.25 15.14 -3.81
C LYS A 107 4.58 13.67 -3.65
N VAL A 108 4.30 13.11 -2.49
CA VAL A 108 4.59 11.71 -2.19
C VAL A 108 3.29 10.93 -1.98
N GLY A 109 3.10 9.90 -2.81
CA GLY A 109 2.13 8.84 -2.59
C GLY A 109 2.81 7.61 -1.98
N VAL A 110 2.06 6.81 -1.23
CA VAL A 110 2.54 5.55 -0.64
C VAL A 110 1.73 4.38 -1.21
N GLY A 111 2.41 3.29 -1.58
CA GLY A 111 1.90 2.14 -2.30
C GLY A 111 0.95 1.23 -1.50
N PHE A 112 -0.08 1.78 -0.88
CA PHE A 112 -1.16 1.01 -0.25
C PHE A 112 -2.25 0.66 -1.29
N CYS A 113 -1.88 -0.13 -2.28
CA CYS A 113 -2.74 -0.46 -3.43
C CYS A 113 -4.08 -1.10 -3.06
N GLU A 114 -4.21 -1.73 -1.88
CA GLU A 114 -5.47 -2.33 -1.44
C GLU A 114 -6.60 -1.29 -1.22
N ARG A 115 -6.31 0.00 -1.05
CA ARG A 115 -7.32 1.07 -1.08
C ARG A 115 -8.12 1.09 -2.37
N PHE A 116 -7.49 0.68 -3.48
CA PHE A 116 -8.05 0.68 -4.83
C PHE A 116 -8.64 -0.66 -5.24
N ASN A 117 -8.70 -1.62 -4.32
CA ASN A 117 -9.42 -2.85 -4.53
C ASN A 117 -10.91 -2.54 -4.81
N PRO A 118 -11.52 -3.07 -5.88
CA PRO A 118 -12.90 -2.75 -6.24
C PRO A 118 -13.90 -2.94 -5.08
N ALA A 119 -13.72 -3.99 -4.27
CA ALA A 119 -14.57 -4.22 -3.12
C ALA A 119 -14.38 -3.17 -2.01
N VAL A 120 -13.13 -2.70 -1.81
CA VAL A 120 -12.81 -1.64 -0.83
C VAL A 120 -13.39 -0.29 -1.27
N LEU A 121 -13.24 0.07 -2.55
CA LEU A 121 -13.78 1.32 -3.08
C LEU A 121 -15.32 1.34 -3.01
N ALA A 122 -15.97 0.22 -3.36
CA ALA A 122 -17.42 0.11 -3.26
C ALA A 122 -17.87 0.18 -1.79
N LEU A 123 -17.19 -0.54 -0.88
CA LEU A 123 -17.47 -0.46 0.56
C LEU A 123 -17.30 0.97 1.08
N LYS A 124 -16.20 1.67 0.72
CA LYS A 124 -15.98 3.07 1.11
C LYS A 124 -17.10 3.99 0.64
N LYS A 125 -17.65 3.76 -0.56
CA LYS A 125 -18.79 4.51 -1.09
C LYS A 125 -20.07 4.25 -0.28
N GLU A 126 -20.36 2.99 0.05
CA GLU A 126 -21.52 2.62 0.87
C GLU A 126 -21.47 3.23 2.28
N LEU A 127 -20.26 3.43 2.82
CA LEU A 127 -20.04 3.95 4.17
C LEU A 127 -20.11 5.49 4.28
N GLN A 128 -20.36 6.23 3.21
CA GLN A 128 -20.29 7.71 3.24
C GLN A 128 -21.22 8.36 4.29
N ASN A 129 -22.35 7.73 4.64
CA ASN A 129 -23.30 8.25 5.62
C ASN A 129 -23.65 7.20 6.69
N GLU A 130 -22.77 6.21 6.88
CA GLU A 130 -22.97 5.13 7.84
C GLU A 130 -22.13 5.35 9.09
N GLU A 131 -22.74 5.12 10.26
CA GLU A 131 -22.03 5.01 11.53
C GLU A 131 -21.46 3.60 11.68
N ILE A 132 -20.12 3.48 11.62
CA ILE A 132 -19.43 2.20 11.72
C ILE A 132 -19.33 1.79 13.18
N ILE A 133 -19.75 0.56 13.49
CA ILE A 133 -19.66 -0.03 14.83
C ILE A 133 -18.38 -0.85 14.96
N SER A 134 -18.15 -1.77 14.02
CA SER A 134 -16.98 -2.64 14.06
C SER A 134 -16.47 -3.04 12.68
N ILE A 135 -15.15 -3.27 12.57
CA ILE A 135 -14.47 -3.76 11.37
C ILE A 135 -13.61 -4.96 11.75
N ASN A 136 -13.74 -6.05 11.01
CA ASN A 136 -12.85 -7.20 11.13
C ASN A 136 -12.21 -7.50 9.76
N ILE A 137 -10.87 -7.57 9.72
CA ILE A 137 -10.11 -7.89 8.51
C ILE A 137 -9.33 -9.17 8.75
N GLN A 138 -9.43 -10.10 7.82
CA GLN A 138 -8.73 -11.38 7.86
C GLN A 138 -7.91 -11.55 6.57
N ARG A 139 -6.60 -11.87 6.72
CA ARG A 139 -5.69 -12.04 5.61
C ARG A 139 -4.80 -13.26 5.84
N PHE A 140 -5.16 -14.37 5.21
CA PHE A 140 -4.50 -15.66 5.37
C PHE A 140 -3.87 -16.13 4.07
N SER A 141 -2.72 -16.77 4.17
CA SER A 141 -2.03 -17.41 3.05
C SER A 141 -1.08 -18.49 3.54
N THR A 142 -0.52 -19.25 2.61
CA THR A 142 0.65 -20.08 2.89
C THR A 142 1.88 -19.22 3.13
N TYR A 143 2.85 -19.73 3.87
CA TYR A 143 4.11 -19.03 4.18
C TYR A 143 4.86 -18.63 2.91
N PRO A 144 5.18 -17.33 2.72
CA PRO A 144 5.81 -16.85 1.50
C PRO A 144 7.31 -17.05 1.54
N GLN A 145 7.82 -18.08 0.87
CA GLN A 145 9.27 -18.39 0.83
C GLN A 145 10.16 -17.25 0.30
N ARG A 146 9.56 -16.32 -0.47
CA ARG A 146 10.26 -15.17 -1.08
C ARG A 146 10.53 -14.01 -0.12
N ILE A 147 9.82 -13.94 1.02
CA ILE A 147 9.96 -12.88 2.01
C ILE A 147 10.96 -13.37 3.06
N SER A 148 12.08 -12.70 3.16
CA SER A 148 13.18 -13.07 4.06
C SER A 148 13.64 -11.93 4.98
N ASP A 149 13.11 -10.74 4.80
CA ASP A 149 13.55 -9.50 5.44
C ASP A 149 12.59 -8.97 6.52
N VAL A 150 11.28 -9.29 6.42
CA VAL A 150 10.26 -8.78 7.34
C VAL A 150 9.33 -9.89 7.83
N GLY A 151 8.63 -9.65 8.94
CA GLY A 151 7.56 -10.50 9.45
C GLY A 151 6.19 -10.13 8.85
N ILE A 152 5.15 -10.84 9.31
CA ILE A 152 3.79 -10.69 8.79
C ILE A 152 3.19 -9.31 9.10
N LEU A 153 3.62 -8.67 10.18
CA LEU A 153 3.17 -7.32 10.56
C LEU A 153 3.57 -6.32 9.48
N GLN A 154 4.84 -6.27 9.11
CA GLN A 154 5.36 -5.33 8.12
C GLN A 154 4.94 -5.68 6.68
N ASP A 155 4.67 -6.95 6.37
CA ASP A 155 4.20 -7.30 5.03
C ASP A 155 2.69 -7.17 4.85
N LEU A 156 1.88 -7.66 5.79
CA LEU A 156 0.43 -7.74 5.63
C LEU A 156 -0.35 -6.77 6.53
N ALA A 157 0.01 -6.65 7.83
CA ALA A 157 -0.80 -5.85 8.74
C ALA A 157 -0.77 -4.36 8.40
N VAL A 158 0.30 -3.86 7.78
CA VAL A 158 0.38 -2.48 7.29
C VAL A 158 -0.75 -2.12 6.33
N HIS A 159 -1.13 -3.04 5.43
CA HIS A 159 -2.27 -2.84 4.53
C HIS A 159 -3.59 -2.79 5.30
N ASP A 160 -3.77 -3.69 6.25
CA ASP A 160 -5.04 -3.83 6.97
C ASP A 160 -5.25 -2.69 7.96
N LEU A 161 -4.18 -2.20 8.61
CA LEU A 161 -4.22 -1.00 9.45
C LEU A 161 -4.51 0.26 8.63
N ASP A 162 -3.91 0.38 7.43
CA ASP A 162 -4.24 1.45 6.50
C ASP A 162 -5.71 1.41 6.06
N LEU A 163 -6.26 0.22 5.78
CA LEU A 163 -7.66 0.06 5.42
C LEU A 163 -8.61 0.42 6.58
N LEU A 164 -8.24 0.19 7.84
CA LEU A 164 -9.03 0.66 8.99
C LEU A 164 -9.17 2.19 8.96
N HIS A 165 -8.05 2.91 8.81
CA HIS A 165 -8.08 4.38 8.70
C HIS A 165 -8.83 4.84 7.45
N PHE A 166 -8.59 4.20 6.32
CA PHE A 166 -9.21 4.56 5.04
C PHE A 166 -10.74 4.39 5.07
N LEU A 167 -11.23 3.26 5.58
CA LEU A 167 -12.66 2.96 5.61
C LEU A 167 -13.40 3.81 6.64
N SER A 168 -12.89 3.87 7.88
CA SER A 168 -13.56 4.57 8.97
C SER A 168 -13.39 6.10 8.91
N GLY A 169 -12.25 6.58 8.42
CA GLY A 169 -11.84 7.97 8.56
C GLY A 169 -11.39 8.34 9.98
N GLU A 170 -11.27 7.36 10.88
CA GLU A 170 -10.94 7.54 12.29
C GLU A 170 -9.49 7.20 12.59
N LYS A 171 -8.93 7.79 13.65
CA LYS A 171 -7.60 7.42 14.16
C LYS A 171 -7.70 6.22 15.11
N ILE A 172 -6.72 5.33 15.05
CA ILE A 172 -6.55 4.27 16.05
C ILE A 172 -6.00 4.92 17.32
N THR A 173 -6.76 4.83 18.41
CA THR A 173 -6.42 5.46 19.72
C THR A 173 -5.76 4.48 20.68
N ASN A 174 -6.01 3.19 20.51
CA ASN A 174 -5.40 2.10 21.27
C ASN A 174 -5.34 0.83 20.43
N ALA A 175 -4.29 0.05 20.61
CA ALA A 175 -4.14 -1.25 19.97
C ALA A 175 -3.46 -2.25 20.92
N ASN A 176 -3.73 -3.54 20.70
CA ASN A 176 -3.01 -4.63 21.34
C ASN A 176 -2.62 -5.64 20.27
N ILE A 177 -1.33 -5.96 20.20
CA ILE A 177 -0.75 -6.83 19.17
C ILE A 177 -0.34 -8.15 19.82
N LEU A 178 -1.00 -9.24 19.40
CA LEU A 178 -0.60 -10.60 19.69
C LEU A 178 0.11 -11.16 18.46
N LYS A 179 1.25 -11.81 18.67
CA LYS A 179 2.06 -12.38 17.59
C LYS A 179 2.64 -13.73 17.98
N SER A 180 2.84 -14.57 16.99
CA SER A 180 3.38 -15.92 17.14
C SER A 180 4.44 -16.21 16.08
N PHE A 181 5.37 -17.10 16.41
CA PHE A 181 6.58 -17.42 15.67
C PHE A 181 6.64 -18.94 15.49
N ASN A 182 5.98 -19.47 14.46
CA ASN A 182 5.83 -20.93 14.27
C ASN A 182 6.90 -21.52 13.36
N LYS A 183 7.29 -20.80 12.31
CA LYS A 183 8.27 -21.29 11.30
C LYS A 183 9.63 -20.61 11.41
N ASP A 184 9.65 -19.35 11.83
CA ASP A 184 10.88 -18.58 12.03
C ASP A 184 10.85 -18.00 13.45
N LYS A 185 11.97 -18.11 14.18
CA LYS A 185 12.06 -17.61 15.57
C LYS A 185 12.25 -16.09 15.65
N GLN A 186 12.59 -15.45 14.55
CA GLN A 186 12.89 -14.01 14.50
C GLN A 186 11.80 -13.20 13.81
N ARG A 187 10.97 -13.84 12.97
CA ARG A 187 9.92 -13.21 12.19
C ARG A 187 8.58 -13.82 12.54
N GLU A 188 7.67 -13.02 12.98
CA GLU A 188 6.30 -13.44 13.26
C GLU A 188 5.61 -13.86 11.97
N ASP A 189 4.85 -14.95 12.04
CA ASP A 189 4.11 -15.56 10.92
C ASP A 189 2.60 -15.66 11.20
N GLU A 190 2.19 -15.17 12.37
CA GLU A 190 0.81 -15.05 12.81
C GLU A 190 0.66 -13.77 13.62
N SER A 191 -0.40 -12.99 13.40
CA SER A 191 -0.69 -11.82 14.22
C SER A 191 -2.19 -11.56 14.34
N ILE A 192 -2.61 -11.12 15.53
CA ILE A 192 -3.96 -10.59 15.79
C ILE A 192 -3.76 -9.23 16.44
N ILE A 193 -4.37 -8.21 15.84
CA ILE A 193 -4.34 -6.84 16.36
C ILE A 193 -5.77 -6.43 16.67
N THR A 194 -6.06 -6.12 17.92
CA THR A 194 -7.32 -5.51 18.31
C THR A 194 -7.13 -4.00 18.45
N CYS A 195 -8.02 -3.21 17.86
CA CYS A 195 -7.92 -1.76 17.82
C CYS A 195 -9.16 -1.10 18.41
N LYS A 196 -8.95 -0.04 19.17
CA LYS A 196 -9.96 0.98 19.45
C LYS A 196 -9.66 2.18 18.57
N LEU A 197 -10.58 2.53 17.68
CA LEU A 197 -10.60 3.79 16.97
C LEU A 197 -11.39 4.81 17.81
N GLU A 198 -11.58 6.03 17.32
CA GLU A 198 -12.28 7.06 18.08
C GLU A 198 -13.69 6.60 18.51
N LYS A 199 -14.46 6.01 17.62
CA LYS A 199 -15.80 5.49 17.88
C LYS A 199 -15.91 3.99 17.60
N THR A 200 -15.20 3.49 16.59
CA THR A 200 -15.23 2.13 16.07
C THR A 200 -14.31 1.20 16.85
N ILE A 201 -14.62 -0.09 16.91
CA ILE A 201 -13.68 -1.15 17.34
C ILE A 201 -13.28 -1.99 16.12
N ALA A 202 -12.06 -2.52 16.14
CA ALA A 202 -11.60 -3.33 15.02
C ALA A 202 -10.72 -4.51 15.47
N CYS A 203 -10.68 -5.53 14.63
CA CYS A 203 -9.75 -6.64 14.73
C CYS A 203 -9.15 -6.92 13.36
N VAL A 204 -7.84 -7.06 13.27
CA VAL A 204 -7.15 -7.53 12.08
C VAL A 204 -6.36 -8.79 12.41
N HIS A 205 -6.50 -9.82 11.58
CA HIS A 205 -5.88 -11.12 11.78
C HIS A 205 -5.13 -11.54 10.51
N GLN A 206 -3.82 -11.70 10.62
CA GLN A 206 -2.97 -12.15 9.53
C GLN A 206 -2.37 -13.50 9.87
N SER A 207 -2.32 -14.40 8.89
CA SER A 207 -1.73 -15.73 9.03
C SER A 207 -0.97 -16.14 7.76
N TRP A 208 0.29 -16.56 7.94
CA TRP A 208 1.06 -17.29 6.94
C TRP A 208 1.02 -18.81 7.15
N ASN A 209 0.22 -19.28 8.10
CA ASN A 209 0.09 -20.69 8.46
C ASN A 209 -1.13 -21.36 7.85
N SER A 210 -1.92 -20.63 7.06
CA SER A 210 -3.13 -21.16 6.43
C SER A 210 -2.82 -21.95 5.17
N THR A 211 -3.53 -23.05 4.94
CA THR A 211 -3.53 -23.79 3.68
C THR A 211 -4.40 -23.14 2.60
N GLN A 212 -5.26 -22.21 3.00
CA GLN A 212 -6.18 -21.49 2.12
C GLN A 212 -5.83 -20.01 2.06
N ARG A 213 -6.06 -19.41 0.89
CA ARG A 213 -5.96 -17.94 0.73
C ARG A 213 -7.29 -17.31 1.12
N LEU A 214 -7.26 -16.45 2.13
CA LEU A 214 -8.40 -15.63 2.56
C LEU A 214 -8.01 -14.16 2.58
N ARG A 215 -8.86 -13.29 2.05
CA ARG A 215 -8.75 -11.83 2.18
C ARG A 215 -10.14 -11.27 2.34
N LYS A 216 -10.59 -11.11 3.57
CA LYS A 216 -11.99 -10.78 3.88
C LYS A 216 -12.05 -9.57 4.82
N ILE A 217 -13.01 -8.68 4.54
CA ILE A 217 -13.46 -7.64 5.48
C ILE A 217 -14.91 -7.95 5.83
N THR A 218 -15.22 -7.96 7.13
CA THR A 218 -16.58 -7.88 7.62
C THR A 218 -16.76 -6.59 8.39
N LEU A 219 -17.86 -5.88 8.15
CA LEU A 219 -18.11 -4.58 8.75
C LEU A 219 -19.58 -4.50 9.21
N VAL A 220 -19.76 -4.08 10.44
CA VAL A 220 -21.07 -3.77 11.01
C VAL A 220 -21.20 -2.26 11.11
N SER A 221 -22.19 -1.70 10.43
CA SER A 221 -22.65 -0.34 10.67
C SER A 221 -23.92 -0.34 11.50
N LYS A 222 -24.42 0.83 11.85
CA LYS A 222 -25.66 0.97 12.59
C LYS A 222 -26.87 0.33 11.89
N ASN A 223 -26.87 0.34 10.55
CA ASN A 223 -28.01 -0.05 9.76
C ASN A 223 -27.78 -1.33 8.94
N HIS A 224 -26.51 -1.68 8.66
CA HIS A 224 -26.17 -2.70 7.68
C HIS A 224 -24.99 -3.57 8.11
N PHE A 225 -24.93 -4.78 7.55
CA PHE A 225 -23.80 -5.69 7.60
C PHE A 225 -23.17 -5.83 6.21
N TYR A 226 -21.85 -5.69 6.14
CA TYR A 226 -21.09 -5.80 4.89
C TYR A 226 -20.06 -6.92 4.96
N GLU A 227 -19.92 -7.65 3.85
CA GLU A 227 -18.84 -8.62 3.65
C GLU A 227 -18.14 -8.33 2.32
N ALA A 228 -16.85 -8.03 2.36
CA ALA A 228 -16.01 -7.84 1.19
C ALA A 228 -14.99 -8.98 1.08
N ASN A 229 -14.90 -9.62 -0.08
CA ASN A 229 -13.81 -10.53 -0.41
C ASN A 229 -12.86 -9.82 -1.38
N LEU A 230 -11.65 -9.55 -0.89
CA LEU A 230 -10.65 -8.79 -1.63
C LEU A 230 -9.88 -9.65 -2.65
N ALA A 231 -10.01 -10.99 -2.59
CA ALA A 231 -9.34 -11.90 -3.49
C ALA A 231 -10.05 -12.06 -4.83
N ASP A 232 -11.39 -12.09 -4.81
CA ASP A 232 -12.30 -12.25 -5.97
C ASP A 232 -13.13 -10.99 -6.25
N PHE A 233 -12.83 -9.89 -5.56
CA PHE A 233 -13.46 -8.59 -5.77
C PHE A 233 -14.99 -8.69 -5.66
N SER A 234 -15.50 -9.14 -4.51
CA SER A 234 -16.94 -9.18 -4.25
C SER A 234 -17.29 -8.41 -2.98
N LEU A 235 -18.48 -7.84 -2.96
CA LEU A 235 -19.06 -7.13 -1.81
C LEU A 235 -20.53 -7.48 -1.70
N THR A 236 -20.94 -7.81 -0.47
CA THR A 236 -22.37 -7.96 -0.15
C THR A 236 -22.77 -6.96 0.94
N LYS A 237 -24.02 -6.52 0.89
CA LYS A 237 -24.70 -5.72 1.90
C LYS A 237 -25.95 -6.48 2.34
N ASP A 238 -26.05 -6.85 3.60
CA ASP A 238 -27.14 -7.68 4.16
C ASP A 238 -27.39 -8.96 3.34
N GLY A 239 -26.31 -9.60 2.86
CA GLY A 239 -26.33 -10.79 2.03
C GLY A 239 -26.65 -10.56 0.54
N GLN A 240 -26.92 -9.33 0.10
CA GLN A 240 -27.17 -9.00 -1.30
C GLN A 240 -25.88 -8.54 -1.98
N SER A 241 -25.54 -9.12 -3.13
CA SER A 241 -24.35 -8.75 -3.90
C SER A 241 -24.49 -7.37 -4.52
N LEU A 242 -23.40 -6.58 -4.47
CA LEU A 242 -23.29 -5.29 -5.11
C LEU A 242 -22.45 -5.38 -6.39
N GLU A 243 -22.80 -4.57 -7.38
CA GLU A 243 -21.97 -4.42 -8.59
C GLU A 243 -20.68 -3.63 -8.29
N LEU A 244 -19.57 -4.12 -8.80
CA LEU A 244 -18.24 -3.52 -8.60
C LEU A 244 -17.64 -3.09 -9.93
N MET A 245 -16.76 -2.09 -9.87
CA MET A 245 -15.95 -1.71 -11.02
C MET A 245 -14.96 -2.81 -11.39
N THR A 246 -14.72 -3.00 -12.68
CA THR A 246 -13.76 -3.98 -13.22
C THR A 246 -12.40 -3.32 -13.43
N GLN A 247 -11.63 -3.14 -12.36
CA GLN A 247 -10.25 -2.64 -12.46
C GLN A 247 -9.35 -3.40 -11.49
N THR A 248 -8.04 -3.40 -11.77
CA THR A 248 -7.07 -3.92 -10.81
C THR A 248 -6.75 -2.86 -9.73
N PRO A 249 -6.38 -3.26 -8.50
CA PRO A 249 -5.95 -2.31 -7.49
C PRO A 249 -4.79 -1.40 -7.95
N LEU A 250 -3.78 -1.96 -8.63
CA LEU A 250 -2.66 -1.18 -9.17
C LEU A 250 -3.08 -0.18 -10.25
N PHE A 251 -4.05 -0.53 -11.10
CA PHE A 251 -4.59 0.43 -12.06
C PHE A 251 -5.22 1.63 -11.35
N GLY A 252 -6.03 1.37 -10.33
CA GLY A 252 -6.64 2.43 -9.51
C GLY A 252 -5.61 3.30 -8.81
N GLU A 253 -4.57 2.69 -8.24
CA GLU A 253 -3.44 3.40 -7.62
C GLU A 253 -2.69 4.30 -8.61
N HIS A 254 -2.41 3.79 -9.82
CA HIS A 254 -1.77 4.60 -10.86
C HIS A 254 -2.65 5.77 -11.32
N MET A 255 -3.98 5.58 -11.38
CA MET A 255 -4.89 6.68 -11.70
C MET A 255 -4.91 7.74 -10.58
N ALA A 256 -4.88 7.30 -9.31
CA ALA A 256 -4.77 8.22 -8.18
C ALA A 256 -3.41 8.95 -8.15
N LEU A 257 -2.33 8.29 -8.56
CA LEU A 257 -1.00 8.91 -8.73
C LEU A 257 -1.03 9.97 -9.86
N TYR A 258 -1.73 9.68 -10.95
CA TYR A 258 -1.97 10.65 -12.03
C TYR A 258 -2.74 11.87 -11.52
N ASP A 259 -3.78 11.67 -10.73
CA ASP A 259 -4.57 12.74 -10.14
C ASP A 259 -3.77 13.55 -9.10
N LEU A 260 -2.92 12.90 -8.30
CA LEU A 260 -1.98 13.56 -7.38
C LEU A 260 -1.02 14.50 -8.14
N PHE A 261 -0.45 14.04 -9.26
CA PHE A 261 0.41 14.87 -10.10
C PHE A 261 -0.34 16.12 -10.59
N LEU A 262 -1.61 15.97 -11.00
CA LEU A 262 -2.46 17.05 -11.50
C LEU A 262 -3.09 17.94 -10.41
N ASN A 263 -2.76 17.75 -9.12
CA ASN A 263 -3.39 18.42 -7.98
C ASN A 263 -4.90 18.20 -7.87
N LYS A 264 -5.38 17.03 -8.27
CA LYS A 264 -6.78 16.64 -8.09
C LYS A 264 -6.97 15.84 -6.80
N GLU A 265 -8.19 15.86 -6.28
CA GLU A 265 -8.59 15.00 -5.18
C GLU A 265 -8.44 13.52 -5.57
N ASN A 266 -7.91 12.72 -4.66
CA ASN A 266 -7.68 11.30 -4.87
C ASN A 266 -7.60 10.54 -3.53
N TYR A 267 -7.61 9.22 -3.58
CA TYR A 267 -7.51 8.32 -2.41
C TYR A 267 -6.10 7.76 -2.18
N LEU A 268 -5.09 8.25 -2.89
CA LEU A 268 -3.73 7.77 -2.68
C LEU A 268 -3.29 8.04 -1.24
N ALA A 269 -2.69 7.03 -0.61
CA ALA A 269 -2.12 7.22 0.72
C ALA A 269 -0.96 8.20 0.66
N ASN A 270 -0.83 9.02 1.66
CA ASN A 270 0.26 9.99 1.82
C ASN A 270 1.21 9.57 2.96
N ILE A 271 2.24 10.37 3.22
CA ILE A 271 3.22 10.12 4.28
C ILE A 271 2.57 10.03 5.66
N GLN A 272 1.56 10.87 5.96
CA GLN A 272 0.86 10.87 7.24
C GLN A 272 0.07 9.58 7.47
N ASN A 273 -0.50 9.00 6.41
CA ASN A 273 -1.15 7.68 6.51
C ASN A 273 -0.13 6.58 6.83
N ALA A 274 1.01 6.57 6.16
CA ALA A 274 2.09 5.63 6.45
C ALA A 274 2.65 5.80 7.87
N TYR A 275 2.81 7.05 8.33
CA TYR A 275 3.23 7.37 9.68
C TYR A 275 2.27 6.79 10.72
N ALA A 276 0.95 7.02 10.55
CA ALA A 276 -0.07 6.51 11.46
C ALA A 276 -0.07 4.97 11.56
N VAL A 277 0.16 4.27 10.43
CA VAL A 277 0.31 2.81 10.41
C VAL A 277 1.57 2.36 11.15
N GLN A 278 2.70 2.98 10.86
CA GLN A 278 3.98 2.63 11.49
C GLN A 278 3.97 2.93 13.00
N GLU A 279 3.34 4.02 13.42
CA GLU A 279 3.18 4.36 14.85
C GLU A 279 2.48 3.24 15.63
N ILE A 280 1.45 2.60 15.07
CA ILE A 280 0.78 1.47 15.72
C ILE A 280 1.73 0.29 15.90
N LEU A 281 2.55 -0.02 14.89
CA LEU A 281 3.46 -1.17 14.94
C LEU A 281 4.66 -0.97 15.88
N GLU A 282 5.05 0.28 16.16
CA GLU A 282 6.16 0.59 17.07
C GLU A 282 5.71 0.84 18.52
N LYS A 283 4.49 1.34 18.70
CA LYS A 283 3.99 1.76 20.02
C LYS A 283 3.34 0.63 20.79
N PHE A 284 2.77 -0.34 20.13
CA PHE A 284 1.99 -1.44 20.70
C PHE A 284 2.57 -2.79 20.31
#